data_3fbff8368037f01fce16b69f6b9265db
#
_entry.id   3fbff8368037f01fce16b69f6b9265db
#
_cell.length_a   1.000
_cell.length_b   1.000
_cell.length_c   1.000
_cell.angle_alpha   90.00
_cell.angle_beta   90.00
_cell.angle_gamma   90.00
#
_symmetry.space_group_name_H-M   'P 1'
#
loop_
_entity.id
_entity.type
_entity.pdbx_description
1 polymer ?
#
loop_
_entity_poly.entity_id
_entity_poly.type
_entity_poly.pdbx_seq_one_letter_code
_entity_poly.pdbx_strand_id
1 'polypeptide(L)'
;MKLLVGRTYSDPEVQEELKRFAYKTSALKNGGVGINIMYNDEEVVIPVEHVMAMMLTKARDVVNGANGNAGVADVVLAVPANFTDAQKRGVLRACEIASLNCLKVANETTAIALSYGIFKSAKKLFSETEKTNVMFVDLGYTTYSVTVVEFMQEHMKVLSTVVEEGLGGRDYDKAVVDFCVEEFKSKCK
;
A
#
# COMPACT_ATOMS: atom_id res chain seq x y z
N MET A 1 -8.21 0.35 -1.08
CA MET A 1 -7.87 1.16 -2.26
C MET A 1 -6.58 0.70 -2.94
N LYS A 2 -5.41 0.62 -2.26
CA LYS A 2 -4.16 0.27 -2.92
C LYS A 2 -4.19 -1.07 -3.66
N LEU A 3 -4.96 -2.05 -3.19
CA LEU A 3 -5.12 -3.36 -3.84
C LEU A 3 -5.97 -3.34 -5.12
N LEU A 4 -6.69 -2.26 -5.39
CA LEU A 4 -7.56 -2.12 -6.58
C LEU A 4 -6.88 -1.35 -7.72
N VAL A 5 -5.85 -0.56 -7.43
CA VAL A 5 -5.16 0.28 -8.42
C VAL A 5 -4.52 -0.57 -9.49
N GLY A 6 -4.78 -0.25 -10.77
CA GLY A 6 -4.21 -0.94 -11.92
C GLY A 6 -4.73 -2.37 -12.13
N ARG A 7 -5.81 -2.77 -11.45
CA ARG A 7 -6.47 -4.06 -11.64
C ARG A 7 -7.74 -3.96 -12.48
N THR A 8 -8.17 -5.10 -13.02
CA THR A 8 -9.40 -5.21 -13.80
C THR A 8 -10.59 -5.50 -12.89
N TYR A 9 -11.72 -4.83 -13.12
CA TYR A 9 -12.93 -5.00 -12.30
C TYR A 9 -13.43 -6.45 -12.26
N SER A 10 -13.33 -7.20 -13.38
CA SER A 10 -13.76 -8.60 -13.46
C SER A 10 -12.80 -9.62 -12.85
N ASP A 11 -11.66 -9.19 -12.35
CA ASP A 11 -10.70 -10.05 -11.67
C ASP A 11 -11.33 -10.67 -10.41
N PRO A 12 -11.30 -12.01 -10.22
CA PRO A 12 -11.91 -12.67 -9.07
C PRO A 12 -11.39 -12.14 -7.71
N GLU A 13 -10.09 -11.85 -7.60
CA GLU A 13 -9.51 -11.30 -6.38
C GLU A 13 -10.02 -9.88 -6.10
N VAL A 14 -10.22 -9.08 -7.16
CA VAL A 14 -10.84 -7.75 -7.03
C VAL A 14 -12.29 -7.90 -6.58
N GLN A 15 -13.06 -8.82 -7.13
CA GLN A 15 -14.45 -9.03 -6.73
C GLN A 15 -14.58 -9.47 -5.26
N GLU A 16 -13.67 -10.29 -4.75
CA GLU A 16 -13.61 -10.64 -3.33
C GLU A 16 -13.26 -9.42 -2.45
N GLU A 17 -12.30 -8.61 -2.89
CA GLU A 17 -11.93 -7.38 -2.18
C GLU A 17 -13.09 -6.38 -2.13
N LEU A 18 -13.86 -6.24 -3.23
CA LEU A 18 -15.00 -5.33 -3.33
C LEU A 18 -16.14 -5.66 -2.36
N LYS A 19 -16.33 -6.93 -2.00
CA LYS A 19 -17.34 -7.35 -1.00
C LYS A 19 -17.08 -6.75 0.40
N ARG A 20 -15.87 -6.31 0.67
CA ARG A 20 -15.47 -5.71 1.95
C ARG A 20 -15.82 -4.23 2.07
N PHE A 21 -16.23 -3.57 0.97
CA PHE A 21 -16.53 -2.14 0.95
C PHE A 21 -18.01 -1.86 1.11
N ALA A 22 -18.33 -0.81 1.87
CA ALA A 22 -19.71 -0.35 2.07
C ALA A 22 -20.21 0.54 0.92
N TYR A 23 -19.33 0.99 0.03
CA TYR A 23 -19.70 1.86 -1.09
C TYR A 23 -19.82 1.06 -2.40
N LYS A 24 -20.63 1.60 -3.32
CA LYS A 24 -20.85 0.97 -4.62
C LYS A 24 -19.62 1.14 -5.52
N THR A 25 -19.37 0.13 -6.33
CA THR A 25 -18.30 0.10 -7.33
C THR A 25 -18.82 -0.34 -8.68
N SER A 26 -18.17 0.09 -9.75
CA SER A 26 -18.56 -0.21 -11.13
C SER A 26 -17.33 -0.47 -11.99
N ALA A 27 -17.52 -1.25 -13.06
CA ALA A 27 -16.52 -1.37 -14.11
C ALA A 27 -16.43 -0.07 -14.92
N LEU A 28 -15.21 0.41 -15.14
CA LEU A 28 -14.96 1.50 -16.06
C LEU A 28 -14.98 1.00 -17.53
N LYS A 29 -15.12 1.91 -18.48
CA LYS A 29 -15.10 1.59 -19.93
C LYS A 29 -13.82 0.87 -20.39
N ASN A 30 -12.71 1.14 -19.69
CA ASN A 30 -11.41 0.49 -19.93
C ASN A 30 -11.22 -0.82 -19.15
N GLY A 31 -12.27 -1.32 -18.46
CA GLY A 31 -12.21 -2.49 -17.60
C GLY A 31 -11.65 -2.28 -16.21
N GLY A 32 -11.19 -1.08 -15.87
CA GLY A 32 -10.68 -0.74 -14.55
C GLY A 32 -11.77 -0.64 -13.48
N VAL A 33 -11.37 -0.36 -12.25
CA VAL A 33 -12.28 -0.24 -11.10
C VAL A 33 -12.68 1.22 -10.90
N GLY A 34 -13.98 1.47 -10.85
CA GLY A 34 -14.59 2.75 -10.53
C GLY A 34 -15.33 2.72 -9.19
N ILE A 35 -15.38 3.85 -8.52
CA ILE A 35 -16.12 4.07 -7.27
C ILE A 35 -17.26 5.01 -7.54
N ASN A 36 -18.47 4.60 -7.18
CA ASN A 36 -19.67 5.40 -7.35
C ASN A 36 -19.82 6.34 -6.14
N ILE A 37 -19.89 7.62 -6.40
CA ILE A 37 -20.12 8.66 -5.38
C ILE A 37 -21.24 9.59 -5.82
N MET A 38 -21.88 10.23 -4.85
CA MET A 38 -22.77 11.36 -5.12
C MET A 38 -21.96 12.65 -5.06
N TYR A 39 -21.99 13.41 -6.14
CA TYR A 39 -21.34 14.71 -6.26
C TYR A 39 -22.27 15.72 -6.92
N ASN A 40 -22.61 16.81 -6.20
CA ASN A 40 -23.59 17.81 -6.65
C ASN A 40 -24.95 17.20 -7.05
N ASP A 41 -25.46 16.26 -6.23
CA ASP A 41 -26.71 15.54 -6.45
C ASP A 41 -26.75 14.61 -7.69
N GLU A 42 -25.61 14.38 -8.32
CA GLU A 42 -25.45 13.44 -9.43
C GLU A 42 -24.58 12.23 -9.02
N GLU A 43 -24.93 11.05 -9.51
CA GLU A 43 -24.09 9.86 -9.34
C GLU A 43 -22.92 9.91 -10.32
N VAL A 44 -21.71 9.97 -9.80
CA VAL A 44 -20.47 10.03 -10.58
C VAL A 44 -19.60 8.80 -10.28
N VAL A 45 -18.99 8.24 -11.32
CA VAL A 45 -18.05 7.12 -11.19
C VAL A 45 -16.62 7.65 -11.28
N ILE A 46 -15.86 7.53 -10.22
CA ILE A 46 -14.47 8.00 -10.14
C ILE A 46 -13.52 6.80 -10.24
N PRO A 47 -12.52 6.82 -11.15
CA PRO A 47 -11.47 5.79 -11.19
C PRO A 47 -10.71 5.69 -9.88
N VAL A 48 -10.33 4.49 -9.49
CA VAL A 48 -9.55 4.24 -8.26
C VAL A 48 -8.24 5.03 -8.22
N GLU A 49 -7.60 5.25 -9.38
CA GLU A 49 -6.38 6.06 -9.49
C GLU A 49 -6.63 7.54 -9.11
N HIS A 50 -7.82 8.07 -9.39
CA HIS A 50 -8.18 9.44 -8.97
C HIS A 50 -8.37 9.53 -7.46
N VAL A 51 -8.98 8.51 -6.85
CA VAL A 51 -9.14 8.47 -5.39
C VAL A 51 -7.76 8.38 -4.72
N MET A 52 -6.85 7.59 -5.26
CA MET A 52 -5.47 7.54 -4.80
C MET A 52 -4.77 8.89 -4.96
N ALA A 53 -4.98 9.57 -6.09
CA ALA A 53 -4.44 10.92 -6.32
C ALA A 53 -4.95 11.95 -5.31
N MET A 54 -6.24 11.88 -4.91
CA MET A 54 -6.79 12.73 -3.85
C MET A 54 -6.05 12.52 -2.51
N MET A 55 -5.76 11.27 -2.16
CA MET A 55 -4.98 10.96 -0.96
C MET A 55 -3.55 11.48 -1.05
N LEU A 56 -2.89 11.32 -2.19
CA LEU A 56 -1.53 11.83 -2.42
C LEU A 56 -1.49 13.36 -2.37
N THR A 57 -2.50 14.03 -2.94
CA THR A 57 -2.65 15.49 -2.84
C THR A 57 -2.76 15.92 -1.38
N LYS A 58 -3.61 15.24 -0.60
CA LYS A 58 -3.75 15.55 0.83
C LYS A 58 -2.46 15.32 1.60
N ALA A 59 -1.72 14.24 1.30
CA ALA A 59 -0.42 13.98 1.91
C ALA A 59 0.58 15.10 1.59
N ARG A 60 0.65 15.53 0.32
CA ARG A 60 1.47 16.68 -0.10
C ARG A 60 1.12 17.95 0.67
N ASP A 61 -0.18 18.25 0.81
CA ASP A 61 -0.62 19.46 1.49
C ASP A 61 -0.26 19.44 2.99
N VAL A 62 -0.31 18.27 3.64
CA VAL A 62 0.14 18.09 5.03
C VAL A 62 1.65 18.35 5.15
N VAL A 63 2.46 17.79 4.24
CA VAL A 63 3.92 17.99 4.24
C VAL A 63 4.26 19.46 3.96
N ASN A 64 3.61 20.09 2.98
CA ASN A 64 3.81 21.51 2.67
C ASN A 64 3.49 22.39 3.88
N GLY A 65 2.38 22.14 4.57
CA GLY A 65 2.02 22.86 5.79
C GLY A 65 3.07 22.71 6.91
N ALA A 66 3.61 21.50 7.08
CA ALA A 66 4.65 21.24 8.09
C ALA A 66 6.00 21.88 7.74
N ASN A 67 6.31 22.07 6.45
CA ASN A 67 7.58 22.62 5.94
C ASN A 67 7.48 24.10 5.54
N GLY A 68 6.58 24.87 6.13
CA GLY A 68 6.44 26.29 5.84
C GLY A 68 6.01 26.58 4.39
N ASN A 69 5.20 25.69 3.78
CA ASN A 69 4.72 25.77 2.40
C ASN A 69 5.83 25.73 1.33
N ALA A 70 6.86 24.93 1.56
CA ALA A 70 8.05 24.81 0.70
C ALA A 70 7.78 24.19 -0.70
N GLY A 71 6.55 23.81 -1.02
CA GLY A 71 6.18 23.33 -2.36
C GLY A 71 6.78 21.98 -2.73
N VAL A 72 6.47 20.93 -1.96
CA VAL A 72 6.92 19.54 -2.28
C VAL A 72 6.28 19.08 -3.59
N ALA A 73 7.11 18.71 -4.55
CA ALA A 73 6.70 18.15 -5.84
C ALA A 73 7.24 16.72 -6.05
N ASP A 74 8.43 16.42 -5.54
CA ASP A 74 9.10 15.13 -5.71
C ASP A 74 8.70 14.13 -4.62
N VAL A 75 8.41 12.88 -5.03
CA VAL A 75 8.02 11.81 -4.12
C VAL A 75 8.70 10.48 -4.48
N VAL A 76 8.91 9.65 -3.48
CA VAL A 76 9.17 8.21 -3.63
C VAL A 76 8.01 7.48 -2.99
N LEU A 77 7.38 6.56 -3.72
CA LEU A 77 6.28 5.75 -3.21
C LEU A 77 6.72 4.33 -2.96
N ALA A 78 6.39 3.81 -1.76
CA ALA A 78 6.55 2.41 -1.44
C ALA A 78 5.25 1.65 -1.76
N VAL A 79 5.41 0.49 -2.40
CA VAL A 79 4.31 -0.41 -2.77
C VAL A 79 4.64 -1.84 -2.33
N PRO A 80 3.65 -2.72 -2.16
CA PRO A 80 3.89 -4.14 -1.88
C PRO A 80 4.82 -4.76 -2.92
N ALA A 81 5.69 -5.68 -2.48
CA ALA A 81 6.72 -6.27 -3.35
C ALA A 81 6.12 -7.12 -4.48
N ASN A 82 4.89 -7.63 -4.31
CA ASN A 82 4.15 -8.43 -5.28
C ASN A 82 3.30 -7.60 -6.26
N PHE A 83 3.36 -6.25 -6.20
CA PHE A 83 2.64 -5.42 -7.18
C PHE A 83 3.09 -5.73 -8.61
N THR A 84 2.11 -5.98 -9.46
CA THR A 84 2.31 -6.14 -10.90
C THR A 84 2.73 -4.82 -11.56
N ASP A 85 3.26 -4.89 -12.78
CA ASP A 85 3.60 -3.69 -13.55
C ASP A 85 2.36 -2.82 -13.85
N ALA A 86 1.19 -3.43 -14.02
CA ALA A 86 -0.06 -2.68 -14.20
C ALA A 86 -0.42 -1.87 -12.94
N GLN A 87 -0.27 -2.47 -11.76
CA GLN A 87 -0.49 -1.79 -10.49
C GLN A 87 0.52 -0.65 -10.25
N LYS A 88 1.81 -0.88 -10.53
CA LYS A 88 2.86 0.16 -10.44
C LYS A 88 2.57 1.32 -11.40
N ARG A 89 2.14 1.03 -12.65
CA ARG A 89 1.71 2.07 -13.60
C ARG A 89 0.46 2.82 -13.12
N GLY A 90 -0.48 2.14 -12.45
CA GLY A 90 -1.64 2.79 -11.82
C GLY A 90 -1.24 3.78 -10.73
N VAL A 91 -0.26 3.41 -9.90
CA VAL A 91 0.33 4.29 -8.88
C VAL A 91 1.01 5.51 -9.50
N LEU A 92 1.79 5.31 -10.56
CA LEU A 92 2.43 6.43 -11.29
C LEU A 92 1.39 7.39 -11.88
N ARG A 93 0.31 6.86 -12.49
CA ARG A 93 -0.81 7.69 -12.97
C ARG A 93 -1.47 8.49 -11.85
N ALA A 94 -1.63 7.90 -10.66
CA ALA A 94 -2.17 8.63 -9.51
C ALA A 94 -1.24 9.79 -9.08
N CYS A 95 0.09 9.63 -9.17
CA CYS A 95 1.04 10.71 -8.94
C CYS A 95 0.90 11.82 -9.97
N GLU A 96 0.81 11.47 -11.27
CA GLU A 96 0.61 12.44 -12.35
C GLU A 96 -0.67 13.27 -12.14
N ILE A 97 -1.80 12.61 -11.81
CA ILE A 97 -3.06 13.29 -11.50
C ILE A 97 -2.92 14.23 -10.30
N ALA A 98 -2.16 13.83 -9.28
CA ALA A 98 -1.86 14.65 -8.09
C ALA A 98 -0.83 15.76 -8.35
N SER A 99 -0.30 15.88 -9.58
CA SER A 99 0.79 16.79 -9.93
C SER A 99 2.04 16.58 -9.07
N LEU A 100 2.37 15.30 -8.82
CA LEU A 100 3.57 14.87 -8.11
C LEU A 100 4.53 14.18 -9.06
N ASN A 101 5.82 14.55 -8.99
CA ASN A 101 6.89 13.90 -9.72
C ASN A 101 7.36 12.65 -8.93
N CYS A 102 6.95 11.46 -9.37
CA CYS A 102 7.37 10.23 -8.72
C CYS A 102 8.77 9.82 -9.20
N LEU A 103 9.78 10.08 -8.38
CA LEU A 103 11.18 9.74 -8.69
C LEU A 103 11.40 8.23 -8.74
N LYS A 104 10.69 7.48 -7.90
CA LYS A 104 10.81 6.02 -7.81
C LYS A 104 9.59 5.38 -7.17
N VAL A 105 9.17 4.24 -7.70
CA VAL A 105 8.33 3.28 -7.00
C VAL A 105 9.23 2.19 -6.42
N ALA A 106 9.27 2.08 -5.08
CA ALA A 106 10.10 1.13 -4.35
C ALA A 106 9.22 0.05 -3.71
N ASN A 107 9.80 -1.11 -3.39
CA ASN A 107 9.09 -2.10 -2.58
C ASN A 107 9.08 -1.68 -1.10
N GLU A 108 7.94 -1.85 -0.42
CA GLU A 108 7.78 -1.55 1.02
C GLU A 108 8.87 -2.26 1.85
N THR A 109 9.10 -3.54 1.59
CA THR A 109 10.13 -4.35 2.27
C THR A 109 11.55 -3.83 2.06
N THR A 110 11.86 -3.32 0.85
CA THR A 110 13.15 -2.69 0.56
C THR A 110 13.30 -1.37 1.32
N ALA A 111 12.24 -0.58 1.42
CA ALA A 111 12.25 0.69 2.15
C ALA A 111 12.49 0.48 3.66
N ILE A 112 11.84 -0.54 4.25
CA ILE A 112 12.06 -0.94 5.65
C ILE A 112 13.52 -1.35 5.88
N ALA A 113 14.05 -2.22 5.01
CA ALA A 113 15.42 -2.69 5.11
C ALA A 113 16.45 -1.55 4.95
N LEU A 114 16.19 -0.62 4.02
CA LEU A 114 17.03 0.58 3.83
C LEU A 114 17.05 1.46 5.08
N SER A 115 15.89 1.73 5.68
CA SER A 115 15.81 2.53 6.90
C SER A 115 16.64 1.92 8.04
N TYR A 116 16.51 0.61 8.25
CA TYR A 116 17.32 -0.13 9.22
C TYR A 116 18.81 -0.09 8.88
N GLY A 117 19.16 -0.38 7.61
CA GLY A 117 20.52 -0.45 7.11
C GLY A 117 21.27 0.87 7.22
N ILE A 118 20.65 1.97 6.81
CA ILE A 118 21.24 3.32 6.90
C ILE A 118 21.56 3.68 8.35
N PHE A 119 20.62 3.42 9.27
CA PHE A 119 20.83 3.71 10.69
C PHE A 119 21.98 2.90 11.30
N LYS A 120 22.07 1.60 11.00
CA LYS A 120 23.11 0.71 11.49
C LYS A 120 24.48 1.01 10.86
N SER A 121 24.51 1.27 9.57
CA SER A 121 25.73 1.60 8.81
C SER A 121 26.33 2.93 9.28
N ALA A 122 25.49 3.95 9.50
CA ALA A 122 25.96 5.24 10.05
C ALA A 122 26.62 5.12 11.43
N LYS A 123 26.19 4.11 12.22
CA LYS A 123 26.80 3.78 13.52
C LYS A 123 27.94 2.76 13.43
N LYS A 124 28.35 2.35 12.23
CA LYS A 124 29.39 1.32 11.98
C LYS A 124 29.12 0.02 12.74
N LEU A 125 27.85 -0.42 12.78
CA LEU A 125 27.43 -1.63 13.49
C LEU A 125 27.45 -2.89 12.62
N PHE A 126 27.71 -2.77 11.31
CA PHE A 126 27.94 -3.89 10.42
C PHE A 126 29.43 -4.12 10.22
N SER A 127 29.80 -5.38 10.03
CA SER A 127 31.17 -5.78 9.66
C SER A 127 31.45 -5.41 8.20
N GLU A 128 32.71 -5.10 7.89
CA GLU A 128 33.19 -4.90 6.53
C GLU A 128 33.39 -6.24 5.78
N THR A 129 33.58 -7.34 6.52
CA THR A 129 33.96 -8.64 5.99
C THR A 129 32.93 -9.73 6.23
N GLU A 130 32.12 -9.61 7.29
CA GLU A 130 31.13 -10.63 7.66
C GLU A 130 29.72 -10.19 7.30
N LYS A 131 28.94 -11.13 6.76
CA LYS A 131 27.57 -10.92 6.36
C LYS A 131 26.63 -11.08 7.56
N THR A 132 25.73 -10.12 7.75
CA THR A 132 24.66 -10.19 8.76
C THR A 132 23.33 -10.34 8.05
N ASN A 133 22.65 -11.46 8.27
CA ASN A 133 21.30 -11.67 7.73
C ASN A 133 20.26 -11.20 8.76
N VAL A 134 19.33 -10.36 8.30
CA VAL A 134 18.22 -9.85 9.12
C VAL A 134 16.92 -10.22 8.45
N MET A 135 15.99 -10.76 9.22
CA MET A 135 14.63 -11.04 8.79
C MET A 135 13.72 -9.90 9.27
N PHE A 136 13.02 -9.29 8.33
CA PHE A 136 11.98 -8.31 8.58
C PHE A 136 10.63 -8.99 8.44
N VAL A 137 9.79 -8.83 9.45
CA VAL A 137 8.41 -9.31 9.47
C VAL A 137 7.52 -8.07 9.58
N ASP A 138 6.71 -7.85 8.55
CA ASP A 138 5.80 -6.71 8.46
C ASP A 138 4.36 -7.19 8.40
N LEU A 139 3.60 -6.92 9.45
CA LEU A 139 2.17 -7.18 9.53
C LEU A 139 1.42 -5.86 9.32
N GLY A 140 1.05 -5.61 8.07
CA GLY A 140 0.28 -4.44 7.67
C GLY A 140 -1.23 -4.60 7.91
N TYR A 141 -2.01 -3.67 7.42
CA TYR A 141 -3.47 -3.72 7.52
C TYR A 141 -4.09 -4.74 6.55
N THR A 142 -3.53 -4.88 5.34
CA THR A 142 -4.06 -5.73 4.27
C THR A 142 -3.13 -6.84 3.81
N THR A 143 -1.87 -6.78 4.21
CA THR A 143 -0.82 -7.70 3.74
C THR A 143 0.10 -8.06 4.88
N TYR A 144 0.61 -9.28 4.82
CA TYR A 144 1.69 -9.78 5.66
C TYR A 144 2.91 -10.04 4.80
N SER A 145 4.07 -9.55 5.17
CA SER A 145 5.29 -9.77 4.41
C SER A 145 6.47 -10.18 5.28
N VAL A 146 7.29 -11.06 4.73
CA VAL A 146 8.54 -11.48 5.34
C VAL A 146 9.66 -11.30 4.32
N THR A 147 10.73 -10.62 4.73
CA THR A 147 11.89 -10.36 3.86
C THR A 147 13.17 -10.67 4.61
N VAL A 148 14.07 -11.41 3.98
CA VAL A 148 15.41 -11.66 4.49
C VAL A 148 16.41 -10.82 3.69
N VAL A 149 17.22 -10.06 4.42
CA VAL A 149 18.19 -9.13 3.84
C VAL A 149 19.56 -9.37 4.43
N GLU A 150 20.56 -9.45 3.58
CA GLU A 150 21.97 -9.50 3.90
C GLU A 150 22.54 -8.09 4.00
N PHE A 151 23.22 -7.81 5.09
CA PHE A 151 23.90 -6.53 5.33
C PHE A 151 25.39 -6.74 5.54
N MET A 152 26.18 -5.85 5.00
CA MET A 152 27.55 -5.56 5.32
C MET A 152 27.70 -4.03 5.45
N GLN A 153 28.87 -3.55 5.89
CA GLN A 153 29.10 -2.11 5.92
C GLN A 153 28.90 -1.52 4.52
N GLU A 154 28.01 -0.50 4.41
CA GLU A 154 27.67 0.20 3.15
C GLU A 154 27.05 -0.68 2.03
N HIS A 155 26.68 -1.92 2.36
CA HIS A 155 26.09 -2.84 1.40
C HIS A 155 24.83 -3.54 1.93
N MET A 156 23.80 -3.61 1.09
CA MET A 156 22.55 -4.29 1.39
C MET A 156 22.11 -5.13 0.18
N LYS A 157 21.69 -6.35 0.43
CA LYS A 157 21.15 -7.26 -0.59
C LYS A 157 19.90 -7.96 -0.08
N VAL A 158 18.77 -7.77 -0.75
CA VAL A 158 17.55 -8.54 -0.49
C VAL A 158 17.77 -9.96 -1.00
N LEU A 159 17.66 -10.96 -0.12
CA LEU A 159 17.83 -12.37 -0.45
C LEU A 159 16.52 -13.01 -0.87
N SER A 160 15.45 -12.76 -0.12
CA SER A 160 14.12 -13.32 -0.39
C SER A 160 13.04 -12.43 0.18
N THR A 161 11.90 -12.39 -0.50
CA THR A 161 10.69 -11.71 -0.02
C THR A 161 9.47 -12.57 -0.35
N VAL A 162 8.60 -12.75 0.64
CA VAL A 162 7.29 -13.39 0.49
C VAL A 162 6.24 -12.41 0.98
N VAL A 163 5.16 -12.27 0.23
CA VAL A 163 4.02 -11.42 0.58
C VAL A 163 2.75 -12.26 0.52
N GLU A 164 1.96 -12.22 1.58
CA GLU A 164 0.63 -12.81 1.65
C GLU A 164 -0.41 -11.69 1.62
N GLU A 165 -1.25 -11.68 0.60
CA GLU A 165 -2.40 -10.80 0.49
C GLU A 165 -3.60 -11.40 1.23
N GLY A 166 -4.41 -10.57 1.86
CA GLY A 166 -5.57 -11.03 2.61
C GLY A 166 -5.25 -11.54 4.02
N LEU A 167 -4.02 -11.34 4.50
CA LEU A 167 -3.62 -11.56 5.88
C LEU A 167 -3.06 -10.24 6.44
N GLY A 168 -3.83 -9.59 7.30
CA GLY A 168 -3.43 -8.31 7.89
C GLY A 168 -4.33 -7.91 9.04
N GLY A 169 -4.14 -6.73 9.60
CA GLY A 169 -4.89 -6.22 10.76
C GLY A 169 -6.41 -6.29 10.55
N ARG A 170 -6.89 -6.00 9.34
CA ARG A 170 -8.32 -6.07 8.99
C ARG A 170 -8.93 -7.48 9.10
N ASP A 171 -8.12 -8.53 8.93
CA ASP A 171 -8.60 -9.91 9.00
C ASP A 171 -8.73 -10.35 10.46
N TYR A 172 -7.87 -9.82 11.35
CA TYR A 172 -8.05 -9.94 12.79
C TYR A 172 -9.28 -9.20 13.28
N ASP A 173 -9.52 -7.95 12.81
CA ASP A 173 -10.73 -7.18 13.11
C ASP A 173 -11.97 -7.98 12.69
N LYS A 174 -11.95 -8.58 11.50
CA LYS A 174 -13.04 -9.42 11.01
C LYS A 174 -13.29 -10.64 11.91
N ALA A 175 -12.24 -11.35 12.34
CA ALA A 175 -12.38 -12.50 13.22
C ALA A 175 -13.02 -12.12 14.55
N VAL A 176 -12.68 -10.95 15.11
CA VAL A 176 -13.32 -10.42 16.33
C VAL A 176 -14.80 -10.10 16.08
N VAL A 177 -15.12 -9.45 14.95
CA VAL A 177 -16.52 -9.16 14.58
C VAL A 177 -17.32 -10.44 14.43
N ASP A 178 -16.80 -11.45 13.71
CA ASP A 178 -17.47 -12.73 13.50
C ASP A 178 -17.74 -13.41 14.85
N PHE A 179 -16.76 -13.44 15.75
CA PHE A 179 -16.93 -13.96 17.12
C PHE A 179 -18.04 -13.22 17.89
N CYS A 180 -18.03 -11.88 17.87
CA CYS A 180 -19.06 -11.08 18.53
C CYS A 180 -20.47 -11.35 17.97
N VAL A 181 -20.58 -11.51 16.65
CA VAL A 181 -21.86 -11.82 15.98
C VAL A 181 -22.38 -13.21 16.43
N GLU A 182 -21.52 -14.20 16.50
CA GLU A 182 -21.89 -15.55 16.96
C GLU A 182 -22.36 -15.55 18.42
N GLU A 183 -21.61 -14.88 19.29
CA GLU A 183 -21.97 -14.73 20.70
C GLU A 183 -23.32 -13.98 20.87
N PHE A 184 -23.53 -12.91 20.10
CA PHE A 184 -24.80 -12.17 20.12
C PHE A 184 -25.96 -13.05 19.68
N LYS A 185 -25.83 -13.76 18.55
CA LYS A 185 -26.86 -14.67 18.05
C LYS A 185 -27.17 -15.81 19.03
N SER A 186 -26.20 -16.28 19.78
CA SER A 186 -26.39 -17.33 20.77
C SER A 186 -27.16 -16.86 22.02
N LYS A 187 -26.96 -15.58 22.41
CA LYS A 187 -27.53 -14.99 23.63
C LYS A 187 -28.86 -14.27 23.40
N CYS A 188 -29.11 -13.81 22.19
CA CYS A 188 -30.28 -13.00 21.81
C CYS A 188 -31.25 -13.77 20.90
N LYS A 189 -31.52 -15.02 21.20
CA LYS A 189 -32.56 -15.84 20.55
C LYS A 189 -33.95 -15.47 21.01
#